data_68a3005802c8fbe4770cb7afa7816a3d
#
_entry.id   68a3005802c8fbe4770cb7afa7816a3d
#
_cell.length_a   1.000
_cell.length_b   1.000
_cell.length_c   1.000
_cell.angle_alpha   90.00
_cell.angle_beta   90.00
_cell.angle_gamma   90.00
#
_symmetry.space_group_name_H-M   'P 1'
#
loop_
_entity.id
_entity.type
_entity.pdbx_description
1 polymer ?
#
loop_
_entity_poly.entity_id
_entity_poly.type
_entity_poly.pdbx_seq_one_letter_code
_entity_poly.pdbx_strand_id
1 'polypeptide(L)'
;MNRKRPKSGFTLIELLVVMSIIAVLLSIMLPSLGKARESAMMQKDASRVRSIHAGWVTWATSHDERYPTPGLVDRLADHQGLQIKGRGPEDKEANTTDNVHSLSIMNNLYSADFIVSDNEPNDNVFILED
;
A
#
# COMPACT_ATOMS: atom_id res chain seq x y z
N MET A 1 -58.64 -37.01 -5.48
CA MET A 1 -58.23 -36.79 -6.86
C MET A 1 -57.01 -35.79 -6.86
N ASN A 2 -55.79 -36.31 -6.99
CA ASN A 2 -54.56 -35.54 -6.78
C ASN A 2 -54.05 -35.06 -8.14
N ARG A 3 -54.32 -33.79 -8.50
CA ARG A 3 -53.86 -33.18 -9.74
C ARG A 3 -52.37 -32.86 -9.61
N LYS A 4 -51.50 -33.67 -10.19
CA LYS A 4 -50.10 -33.33 -10.38
C LYS A 4 -50.01 -32.10 -11.30
N ARG A 5 -49.52 -30.97 -10.77
CA ARG A 5 -49.22 -29.77 -11.59
C ARG A 5 -48.10 -30.16 -12.57
N PRO A 6 -48.20 -29.81 -13.86
CA PRO A 6 -47.14 -30.03 -14.80
C PRO A 6 -45.90 -29.21 -14.36
N LYS A 7 -44.74 -29.85 -14.25
CA LYS A 7 -43.46 -29.17 -14.04
C LYS A 7 -43.10 -28.52 -15.38
N SER A 8 -43.14 -27.19 -15.44
CA SER A 8 -42.57 -26.43 -16.59
C SER A 8 -41.07 -26.69 -16.62
N GLY A 9 -40.58 -27.34 -17.65
CA GLY A 9 -39.13 -27.46 -17.94
C GLY A 9 -38.59 -26.20 -18.59
N PHE A 10 -37.36 -25.88 -18.29
CA PHE A 10 -36.63 -24.76 -18.92
C PHE A 10 -36.25 -25.15 -20.37
N THR A 11 -36.47 -24.27 -21.33
CA THR A 11 -36.14 -24.55 -22.73
C THR A 11 -34.65 -24.22 -22.96
N LEU A 12 -34.03 -24.94 -23.90
CA LEU A 12 -32.62 -24.73 -24.28
C LEU A 12 -32.38 -23.32 -24.82
N ILE A 13 -33.39 -22.75 -25.49
CA ILE A 13 -33.33 -21.40 -26.04
C ILE A 13 -33.39 -20.31 -24.97
N GLU A 14 -34.16 -20.49 -23.90
CA GLU A 14 -34.22 -19.59 -22.76
C GLU A 14 -32.84 -19.51 -22.06
N LEU A 15 -32.16 -20.66 -21.90
CA LEU A 15 -30.83 -20.70 -21.30
C LEU A 15 -29.82 -19.99 -22.21
N LEU A 16 -29.87 -20.25 -23.53
CA LEU A 16 -28.94 -19.67 -24.50
C LEU A 16 -29.07 -18.13 -24.55
N VAL A 17 -30.30 -17.60 -24.52
CA VAL A 17 -30.54 -16.15 -24.54
C VAL A 17 -30.00 -15.51 -23.26
N VAL A 18 -30.20 -16.11 -22.09
CA VAL A 18 -29.70 -15.56 -20.83
C VAL A 18 -28.17 -15.54 -20.82
N MET A 19 -27.52 -16.64 -21.26
CA MET A 19 -26.06 -16.69 -21.35
C MET A 19 -25.48 -15.65 -22.32
N SER A 20 -26.15 -15.39 -23.45
CA SER A 20 -25.71 -14.39 -24.41
C SER A 20 -25.82 -12.97 -23.85
N ILE A 21 -26.87 -12.68 -23.10
CA ILE A 21 -27.02 -11.37 -22.44
C ILE A 21 -25.93 -11.15 -21.39
N ILE A 22 -25.68 -12.17 -20.54
CA ILE A 22 -24.62 -12.09 -19.53
C ILE A 22 -23.26 -11.90 -20.19
N ALA A 23 -22.97 -12.63 -21.28
CA ALA A 23 -21.70 -12.48 -22.00
C ALA A 23 -21.47 -11.06 -22.55
N VAL A 24 -22.52 -10.44 -23.10
CA VAL A 24 -22.48 -9.05 -23.58
C VAL A 24 -22.24 -8.08 -22.42
N LEU A 25 -22.95 -8.24 -21.30
CA LEU A 25 -22.77 -7.38 -20.11
C LEU A 25 -21.37 -7.49 -19.54
N LEU A 26 -20.84 -8.69 -19.40
CA LEU A 26 -19.48 -8.93 -18.88
C LEU A 26 -18.42 -8.35 -19.82
N SER A 27 -18.60 -8.42 -21.14
CA SER A 27 -17.65 -7.87 -22.10
C SER A 27 -17.42 -6.36 -21.96
N ILE A 28 -18.44 -5.63 -21.51
CA ILE A 28 -18.37 -4.18 -21.26
C ILE A 28 -17.81 -3.90 -19.84
N MET A 29 -18.14 -4.74 -18.87
CA MET A 29 -17.77 -4.51 -17.48
C MET A 29 -16.29 -4.82 -17.17
N LEU A 30 -15.72 -5.86 -17.79
CA LEU A 30 -14.35 -6.29 -17.51
C LEU A 30 -13.30 -5.19 -17.75
N PRO A 31 -13.29 -4.46 -18.88
CA PRO A 31 -12.30 -3.40 -19.11
C PRO A 31 -12.46 -2.21 -18.17
N SER A 32 -13.69 -1.89 -17.76
CA SER A 32 -13.94 -0.79 -16.81
C SER A 32 -13.48 -1.12 -15.40
N LEU A 33 -13.61 -2.38 -14.97
CA LEU A 33 -13.16 -2.85 -13.66
C LEU A 33 -11.63 -2.77 -13.53
N GLY A 34 -10.88 -3.09 -14.58
CA GLY A 34 -9.42 -2.95 -14.60
C GLY A 34 -8.97 -1.52 -14.33
N LYS A 35 -9.57 -0.55 -15.03
CA LYS A 35 -9.27 0.89 -14.83
C LYS A 35 -9.68 1.39 -13.44
N ALA A 36 -10.81 0.94 -12.92
CA ALA A 36 -11.26 1.29 -11.59
C ALA A 36 -10.30 0.78 -10.51
N ARG A 37 -9.80 -0.45 -10.65
CA ARG A 37 -8.80 -1.02 -9.75
C ARG A 37 -7.49 -0.23 -9.79
N GLU A 38 -6.97 0.09 -10.96
CA GLU A 38 -5.76 0.90 -11.12
C GLU A 38 -5.92 2.27 -10.45
N SER A 39 -7.04 2.95 -10.69
CA SER A 39 -7.33 4.22 -10.04
C SER A 39 -7.40 4.12 -8.51
N ALA A 40 -7.98 3.06 -7.98
CA ALA A 40 -8.03 2.81 -6.55
C ALA A 40 -6.64 2.60 -5.95
N MET A 41 -5.76 1.87 -6.64
CA MET A 41 -4.36 1.66 -6.22
C MET A 41 -3.59 2.98 -6.21
N MET A 42 -3.71 3.81 -7.27
CA MET A 42 -3.07 5.14 -7.31
C MET A 42 -3.53 6.04 -6.15
N GLN A 43 -4.81 6.01 -5.79
CA GLN A 43 -5.34 6.77 -4.66
C GLN A 43 -4.78 6.27 -3.32
N LYS A 44 -4.63 4.96 -3.17
CA LYS A 44 -4.03 4.35 -1.99
C LYS A 44 -2.56 4.77 -1.85
N ASP A 45 -1.78 4.71 -2.92
CA ASP A 45 -0.38 5.12 -2.91
C ASP A 45 -0.24 6.63 -2.64
N ALA A 46 -1.08 7.46 -3.23
CA ALA A 46 -1.11 8.88 -2.93
C ALA A 46 -1.44 9.18 -1.45
N SER A 47 -2.30 8.38 -0.83
CA SER A 47 -2.60 8.47 0.60
C SER A 47 -1.40 8.07 1.46
N ARG A 48 -0.69 7.01 1.09
CA ARG A 48 0.55 6.56 1.78
C ARG A 48 1.62 7.64 1.75
N VAL A 49 1.88 8.23 0.58
CA VAL A 49 2.86 9.33 0.43
C VAL A 49 2.49 10.53 1.30
N ARG A 50 1.20 10.89 1.39
CA ARG A 50 0.76 11.96 2.28
C ARG A 50 1.00 11.61 3.75
N SER A 51 0.77 10.37 4.15
CA SER A 51 1.00 9.92 5.52
C SER A 51 2.49 9.94 5.88
N ILE A 52 3.36 9.50 4.98
CA ILE A 52 4.82 9.60 5.14
C ILE A 52 5.23 11.06 5.33
N HIS A 53 4.76 11.94 4.45
CA HIS A 53 5.08 13.37 4.54
C HIS A 53 4.56 14.00 5.84
N ALA A 54 3.34 13.67 6.26
CA ALA A 54 2.79 14.14 7.53
C ALA A 54 3.62 13.68 8.73
N GLY A 55 4.12 12.44 8.70
CA GLY A 55 5.04 11.93 9.71
C GLY A 55 6.33 12.76 9.77
N TRP A 56 6.93 13.05 8.63
CA TRP A 56 8.14 13.87 8.57
C TRP A 56 7.92 15.32 9.02
N VAL A 57 6.78 15.92 8.69
CA VAL A 57 6.42 17.26 9.19
C VAL A 57 6.26 17.22 10.72
N THR A 58 5.63 16.17 11.26
CA THR A 58 5.50 15.99 12.71
C THR A 58 6.87 15.87 13.38
N TRP A 59 7.78 15.10 12.79
CA TRP A 59 9.17 15.03 13.25
C TRP A 59 9.83 16.41 13.26
N ALA A 60 9.73 17.16 12.15
CA ALA A 60 10.36 18.46 12.00
C ALA A 60 9.93 19.46 13.07
N THR A 61 8.66 19.42 13.52
CA THR A 61 8.16 20.32 14.59
C THR A 61 8.88 20.15 15.92
N SER A 62 9.45 18.98 16.19
CA SER A 62 10.20 18.65 17.41
C SER A 62 11.73 18.63 17.21
N HIS A 63 12.23 18.87 15.99
CA HIS A 63 13.63 18.72 15.62
C HIS A 63 14.15 19.92 14.83
N ASP A 64 13.92 21.12 15.30
CA ASP A 64 14.44 22.39 14.73
C ASP A 64 14.10 22.56 13.24
N GLU A 65 12.86 22.22 12.84
CA GLU A 65 12.36 22.29 11.47
C GLU A 65 13.15 21.41 10.45
N ARG A 66 13.84 20.39 10.94
CA ARG A 66 14.61 19.46 10.09
C ARG A 66 13.86 18.16 9.89
N TYR A 67 13.86 17.67 8.67
CA TYR A 67 13.37 16.33 8.35
C TYR A 67 14.26 15.22 8.95
N PRO A 68 13.76 14.00 9.05
CA PRO A 68 14.57 12.87 9.51
C PRO A 68 15.84 12.72 8.68
N THR A 69 17.00 12.89 9.32
CA THR A 69 18.30 12.84 8.66
C THR A 69 19.16 11.80 9.39
N PRO A 70 19.28 10.59 8.85
CA PRO A 70 19.98 9.48 9.51
C PRO A 70 21.43 9.80 9.89
N GLY A 71 22.13 10.54 9.05
CA GLY A 71 23.52 10.95 9.31
C GLY A 71 23.71 11.91 10.48
N LEU A 72 22.64 12.52 10.98
CA LEU A 72 22.65 13.36 12.17
C LEU A 72 22.24 12.60 13.44
N VAL A 73 21.90 11.33 13.32
CA VAL A 73 21.47 10.51 14.45
C VAL A 73 22.63 9.66 14.92
N ASP A 74 22.90 9.67 16.23
CA ASP A 74 23.98 8.88 16.82
C ASP A 74 23.67 7.39 16.69
N ARG A 75 24.54 6.69 15.96
CA ARG A 75 24.50 5.24 15.81
C ARG A 75 25.41 4.53 16.78
N LEU A 76 26.04 5.28 17.69
CA LEU A 76 26.88 4.69 18.71
C LEU A 76 26.04 3.77 19.57
N ALA A 77 26.07 2.57 19.09
CA ALA A 77 25.98 1.32 19.74
C ALA A 77 24.82 1.10 20.72
N ASP A 78 24.31 -0.03 20.65
CA ASP A 78 23.78 -0.85 21.73
C ASP A 78 22.40 -0.58 22.25
N HIS A 79 21.65 0.30 21.62
CA HIS A 79 20.27 0.48 22.02
C HIS A 79 19.29 -0.16 21.04
N GLN A 80 19.58 -1.40 20.63
CA GLN A 80 18.64 -2.22 19.82
C GLN A 80 18.15 -1.50 18.55
N GLY A 81 19.05 -0.82 17.85
CA GLY A 81 18.70 -0.05 16.67
C GLY A 81 18.00 1.28 16.93
N LEU A 82 17.75 1.67 18.16
CA LEU A 82 17.22 2.98 18.51
C LEU A 82 18.29 4.04 18.23
N GLN A 83 17.97 4.90 17.28
CA GLN A 83 18.85 6.00 16.91
C GLN A 83 18.68 7.14 17.91
N ILE A 84 19.76 7.47 18.60
CA ILE A 84 19.80 8.61 19.51
C ILE A 84 20.25 9.85 18.72
N LYS A 85 19.72 11.03 19.08
CA LYS A 85 20.10 12.29 18.45
C LYS A 85 21.64 12.42 18.42
N GLY A 86 22.17 12.60 17.21
CA GLY A 86 23.60 12.54 16.93
C GLY A 86 24.45 13.53 17.70
N ARG A 87 25.65 13.08 18.06
CA ARG A 87 26.72 13.89 18.57
C ARG A 87 27.82 13.87 17.52
N GLY A 88 28.20 15.01 17.00
CA GLY A 88 29.29 15.11 16.04
C GLY A 88 28.87 15.57 14.64
N PRO A 89 29.80 15.54 13.68
CA PRO A 89 29.51 15.92 12.30
C PRO A 89 28.55 14.94 11.63
N GLU A 90 27.79 15.45 10.66
CA GLU A 90 26.87 14.64 9.86
C GLU A 90 27.62 13.54 9.08
N ASP A 91 27.21 12.30 9.25
CA ASP A 91 27.62 11.19 8.40
C ASP A 91 26.74 11.15 7.14
N LYS A 92 27.24 11.74 6.06
CA LYS A 92 26.49 11.85 4.80
C LYS A 92 26.28 10.50 4.11
N GLU A 93 27.13 9.52 4.34
CA GLU A 93 26.99 8.17 3.78
C GLU A 93 25.80 7.43 4.39
N ALA A 94 25.42 7.80 5.59
CA ALA A 94 24.24 7.27 6.26
C ALA A 94 22.91 7.82 5.72
N ASN A 95 22.90 8.88 4.92
CA ASN A 95 21.71 9.52 4.39
C ASN A 95 21.19 8.80 3.14
N THR A 96 20.89 7.51 3.27
CA THR A 96 20.25 6.70 2.25
C THR A 96 18.73 6.69 2.44
N THR A 97 17.99 6.39 1.39
CA THR A 97 16.52 6.25 1.46
C THR A 97 16.10 5.22 2.49
N ASP A 98 16.77 4.07 2.50
CA ASP A 98 16.48 2.98 3.44
C ASP A 98 16.65 3.41 4.90
N ASN A 99 17.73 4.15 5.18
CA ASN A 99 17.99 4.64 6.52
C ASN A 99 16.98 5.72 6.96
N VAL A 100 16.52 6.58 6.03
CA VAL A 100 15.45 7.56 6.31
C VAL A 100 14.15 6.86 6.67
N HIS A 101 13.76 5.84 5.92
CA HIS A 101 12.56 5.07 6.22
C HIS A 101 12.70 4.28 7.51
N SER A 102 13.83 3.61 7.71
CA SER A 102 14.12 2.87 8.96
C SER A 102 14.04 3.79 10.18
N LEU A 103 14.68 4.95 10.13
CA LEU A 103 14.60 5.95 11.20
C LEU A 103 13.16 6.39 11.49
N SER A 104 12.38 6.61 10.43
CA SER A 104 11.01 7.07 10.55
C SER A 104 10.10 6.00 11.16
N ILE A 105 10.26 4.73 10.77
CA ILE A 105 9.49 3.60 11.31
C ILE A 105 9.85 3.38 12.78
N MET A 106 11.13 3.37 13.13
CA MET A 106 11.60 3.20 14.50
C MET A 106 11.08 4.29 15.44
N ASN A 107 10.82 5.48 14.92
CA ASN A 107 10.21 6.58 15.66
C ASN A 107 8.67 6.63 15.55
N ASN A 108 8.05 5.59 15.02
CA ASN A 108 6.60 5.47 14.84
C ASN A 108 5.95 6.63 14.07
N LEU A 109 6.66 7.20 13.09
CA LEU A 109 6.12 8.29 12.27
C LEU A 109 5.09 7.75 11.26
N TYR A 110 5.30 6.53 10.77
CA TYR A 110 4.38 5.78 9.91
C TYR A 110 4.74 4.30 9.93
N SER A 111 3.87 3.48 9.39
CA SER A 111 4.04 2.02 9.34
C SER A 111 4.86 1.58 8.13
N ALA A 112 5.57 0.46 8.23
CA ALA A 112 6.41 -0.10 7.17
C ALA A 112 5.63 -0.43 5.89
N ASP A 113 4.35 -0.81 6.02
CA ASP A 113 3.46 -1.09 4.89
C ASP A 113 3.16 0.13 3.99
N PHE A 114 3.52 1.35 4.43
CA PHE A 114 3.38 2.55 3.61
C PHE A 114 4.50 2.70 2.57
N ILE A 115 5.62 2.00 2.75
CA ILE A 115 6.79 2.12 1.87
C ILE A 115 6.63 1.28 0.60
N VAL A 116 5.99 0.11 0.71
CA VAL A 116 5.80 -0.81 -0.40
C VAL A 116 4.42 -0.63 -1.00
N SER A 117 4.38 -0.34 -2.31
CA SER A 117 3.11 -0.26 -3.03
C SER A 117 2.51 -1.66 -3.24
N ASP A 118 1.18 -1.78 -3.14
CA ASP A 118 0.47 -3.02 -3.50
C ASP A 118 0.63 -3.37 -4.99
N ASN A 119 1.14 -2.43 -5.78
CA ASN A 119 1.35 -2.56 -7.22
C ASN A 119 2.84 -2.68 -7.57
N GLU A 120 3.69 -2.99 -6.57
CA GLU A 120 5.12 -3.16 -6.77
C GLU A 120 5.38 -4.38 -7.69
N PRO A 121 5.96 -4.17 -8.88
CA PRO A 121 6.20 -5.25 -9.82
C PRO A 121 7.42 -6.11 -9.49
N ASN A 122 8.22 -5.71 -8.50
CA ASN A 122 9.43 -6.40 -8.11
C ASN A 122 9.17 -7.30 -6.90
N ASP A 123 9.11 -8.60 -7.13
CA ASP A 123 8.87 -9.63 -6.11
C ASP A 123 9.96 -9.69 -5.00
N ASN A 124 11.08 -8.99 -5.19
CA ASN A 124 12.14 -8.91 -4.17
C ASN A 124 11.93 -7.75 -3.19
N VAL A 125 10.93 -6.90 -3.42
CA VAL A 125 10.55 -5.82 -2.50
C VAL A 125 9.44 -6.32 -1.61
N PHE A 126 9.75 -6.56 -0.35
CA PHE A 126 8.80 -7.07 0.65
C PHE A 126 9.06 -6.42 2.01
N ILE A 127 8.02 -6.41 2.83
CA ILE A 127 8.12 -5.99 4.22
C ILE A 127 8.57 -7.20 5.03
N LEU A 128 9.64 -7.06 5.78
CA LEU A 128 10.03 -8.06 6.76
C LEU A 128 9.01 -8.01 7.91
N GLU A 129 8.24 -9.06 8.07
CA GLU A 129 7.39 -9.27 9.24
C GLU A 129 8.26 -9.94 10.32
N ASP A 130 8.37 -9.28 11.49
CA ASP A 130 9.05 -9.83 12.67
C ASP A 130 8.18 -10.89 13.38
#